data_9a77368a61fba878c23d1dc833382c21
#
_entry.id   9a77368a61fba878c23d1dc833382c21
#
_cell.length_a   1.000
_cell.length_b   1.000
_cell.length_c   1.000
_cell.angle_alpha   90.00
_cell.angle_beta   90.00
_cell.angle_gamma   90.00
#
_symmetry.space_group_name_H-M   'P 1'
#
loop_
_entity.id
_entity.type
_entity.pdbx_description
1 polymer ?
#
loop_
_entity_poly.entity_id
_entity_poly.type
_entity_poly.pdbx_seq_one_letter_code
_entity_poly.pdbx_strand_id
1 'polypeptide(L)'
;MRPSGRDLSEMRPVSIETGFTKHAEGSCLIKIGDTHVLCTATIEDRVPPFIKGSGLGWVTAEYGMLPRATNTRMRREAASGKQGGRTVEIQRLIGRALRAGVDRVALGERQITVDCDVLQADGGTRCASITGGWVALRLAVNKLMKAGDVISDPLVDPVAAVSCGIYAGQPVLDLDYPEDSEAGVDGNFIMTGSGKLIEVQMSAEGSVFSRAQMDQLMELAEKGVSELVAAQKAATA
;
A
#
# COMPACT_ATOMS: atom_id res chain seq x y z
N MET A 1 16.10 -3.64 -22.32
CA MET A 1 16.49 -2.48 -21.47
C MET A 1 15.19 -1.84 -21.01
N ARG A 2 15.09 -1.47 -19.76
CA ARG A 2 13.89 -0.79 -19.21
C ARG A 2 13.73 0.59 -19.86
N PRO A 3 12.50 1.04 -20.17
CA PRO A 3 12.28 2.37 -20.80
C PRO A 3 12.83 3.53 -19.97
N SER A 4 12.75 3.40 -18.63
CA SER A 4 13.26 4.38 -17.68
C SER A 4 14.79 4.42 -17.55
N GLY A 5 15.51 3.45 -18.13
CA GLY A 5 16.96 3.28 -17.98
C GLY A 5 17.39 2.68 -16.63
N ARG A 6 16.48 2.35 -15.72
CA ARG A 6 16.76 1.73 -14.42
C ARG A 6 17.34 0.32 -14.59
N ASP A 7 18.14 -0.13 -13.63
CA ASP A 7 18.56 -1.53 -13.52
C ASP A 7 17.35 -2.43 -13.19
N LEU A 8 17.46 -3.73 -13.50
CA LEU A 8 16.35 -4.69 -13.29
C LEU A 8 15.89 -4.75 -11.83
N SER A 9 16.80 -4.54 -10.89
CA SER A 9 16.54 -4.56 -9.44
C SER A 9 16.49 -3.17 -8.81
N GLU A 10 16.32 -2.11 -9.59
CA GLU A 10 16.28 -0.73 -9.11
C GLU A 10 14.85 -0.23 -8.99
N MET A 11 14.52 0.33 -7.81
CA MET A 11 13.26 1.02 -7.57
C MET A 11 13.30 2.46 -8.09
N ARG A 12 12.13 3.01 -8.40
CA ARG A 12 11.96 4.45 -8.57
C ARG A 12 12.29 5.18 -7.25
N PRO A 13 12.70 6.45 -7.30
CA PRO A 13 12.92 7.25 -6.09
C PRO A 13 11.67 7.27 -5.19
N VAL A 14 11.88 7.06 -3.89
CA VAL A 14 10.81 7.05 -2.88
C VAL A 14 10.93 8.27 -1.99
N SER A 15 9.83 8.98 -1.77
CA SER A 15 9.74 10.03 -0.78
C SER A 15 8.41 9.95 -0.01
N ILE A 16 8.45 10.24 1.29
CA ILE A 16 7.30 10.23 2.19
C ILE A 16 7.32 11.52 3.00
N GLU A 17 6.32 12.37 2.77
CA GLU A 17 6.11 13.62 3.51
C GLU A 17 4.98 13.38 4.53
N THR A 18 5.30 13.42 5.83
CA THR A 18 4.35 13.18 6.92
C THR A 18 3.67 14.46 7.37
N GLY A 19 2.48 14.34 8.00
CA GLY A 19 1.72 15.50 8.49
C GLY A 19 1.16 16.34 7.35
N PHE A 20 0.94 15.78 6.19
CA PHE A 20 0.54 16.49 4.97
C PHE A 20 -0.84 17.17 5.09
N THR A 21 -1.78 16.57 5.81
CA THR A 21 -3.10 17.16 6.08
C THR A 21 -3.26 17.55 7.55
N LYS A 22 -3.99 18.63 7.80
CA LYS A 22 -4.15 19.22 9.13
C LYS A 22 -5.05 18.41 10.06
N HIS A 23 -6.08 17.78 9.53
CA HIS A 23 -7.20 17.27 10.34
C HIS A 23 -7.10 15.78 10.68
N ALA A 24 -6.50 14.98 9.81
CA ALA A 24 -6.35 13.56 10.02
C ALA A 24 -5.43 13.24 11.23
N GLU A 25 -5.70 12.15 11.93
CA GLU A 25 -4.85 11.69 13.03
C GLU A 25 -3.47 11.28 12.54
N GLY A 26 -3.39 10.67 11.37
CA GLY A 26 -2.15 10.43 10.65
C GLY A 26 -2.30 10.77 9.18
N SER A 27 -1.27 11.35 8.56
CA SER A 27 -1.31 11.63 7.12
C SER A 27 0.08 11.64 6.52
N CYS A 28 0.18 11.22 5.27
CA CYS A 28 1.38 11.39 4.47
C CYS A 28 1.06 11.50 2.97
N LEU A 29 1.94 12.17 2.25
CA LEU A 29 2.04 12.06 0.81
C LEU A 29 3.22 11.15 0.48
N ILE A 30 2.94 9.98 -0.08
CA ILE A 30 3.96 9.07 -0.60
C ILE A 30 4.11 9.27 -2.10
N LYS A 31 5.36 9.30 -2.56
CA LYS A 31 5.73 9.31 -3.97
C LYS A 31 6.69 8.16 -4.25
N ILE A 32 6.39 7.38 -5.28
CA ILE A 32 7.28 6.36 -5.85
C ILE A 32 7.41 6.72 -7.33
N GLY A 33 8.52 7.40 -7.68
CA GLY A 33 8.64 8.07 -8.96
C GLY A 33 7.47 9.04 -9.17
N ASP A 34 6.78 8.90 -10.30
CA ASP A 34 5.62 9.71 -10.67
C ASP A 34 4.29 9.18 -10.12
N THR A 35 4.28 8.09 -9.36
CA THR A 35 3.08 7.66 -8.61
C THR A 35 2.98 8.40 -7.28
N HIS A 36 1.95 9.22 -7.10
CA HIS A 36 1.71 10.03 -5.91
C HIS A 36 0.39 9.64 -5.26
N VAL A 37 0.42 9.29 -3.97
CA VAL A 37 -0.77 8.91 -3.19
C VAL A 37 -0.81 9.68 -1.88
N LEU A 38 -1.93 10.36 -1.64
CA LEU A 38 -2.26 10.93 -0.33
C LEU A 38 -2.89 9.82 0.52
N CYS A 39 -2.30 9.55 1.68
CA CYS A 39 -2.83 8.60 2.66
C CYS A 39 -3.19 9.34 3.95
N THR A 40 -4.39 9.13 4.44
CA THR A 40 -4.83 9.66 5.74
C THR A 40 -5.38 8.54 6.61
N ALA A 41 -5.28 8.68 7.93
CA ALA A 41 -5.83 7.72 8.90
C ALA A 41 -6.73 8.47 9.89
N THR A 42 -7.95 7.97 10.04
CA THR A 42 -8.98 8.51 10.94
C THR A 42 -9.29 7.48 12.03
N ILE A 43 -9.27 7.92 13.30
CA ILE A 43 -9.59 7.09 14.47
C ILE A 43 -11.05 7.29 14.86
N GLU A 44 -11.76 6.17 15.09
CA GLU A 44 -13.12 6.17 15.63
C GLU A 44 -13.17 5.28 16.88
N ASP A 45 -13.75 5.79 17.98
CA ASP A 45 -13.96 5.04 19.24
C ASP A 45 -15.18 4.08 19.15
N ARG A 46 -15.27 3.41 18.03
CA ARG A 46 -16.28 2.38 17.75
C ARG A 46 -15.72 1.35 16.77
N VAL A 47 -16.25 0.17 16.81
CA VAL A 47 -15.92 -0.88 15.84
C VAL A 47 -17.15 -1.27 15.02
N PRO A 48 -16.97 -1.91 13.86
CA PRO A 48 -18.08 -2.45 13.07
C PRO A 48 -18.96 -3.39 13.89
N PRO A 49 -20.28 -3.44 13.64
CA PRO A 49 -21.22 -4.25 14.42
C PRO A 49 -20.83 -5.72 14.54
N PHE A 50 -20.20 -6.31 13.54
CA PHE A 50 -19.83 -7.73 13.51
C PHE A 50 -18.70 -8.13 14.49
N ILE A 51 -17.97 -7.14 15.06
CA ILE A 51 -16.93 -7.40 16.08
C ILE A 51 -17.16 -6.63 17.39
N LYS A 52 -18.29 -5.93 17.50
CA LYS A 52 -18.64 -5.20 18.73
C LYS A 52 -18.75 -6.14 19.93
N GLY A 53 -18.10 -5.79 21.03
CA GLY A 53 -18.05 -6.59 22.26
C GLY A 53 -17.02 -7.72 22.23
N SER A 54 -16.18 -7.80 21.20
CA SER A 54 -15.12 -8.81 21.11
C SER A 54 -13.80 -8.38 21.77
N GLY A 55 -13.67 -7.11 22.14
CA GLY A 55 -12.41 -6.53 22.62
C GLY A 55 -11.39 -6.27 21.50
N LEU A 56 -11.77 -6.47 20.22
CA LEU A 56 -10.86 -6.37 19.09
C LEU A 56 -11.03 -5.05 18.34
N GLY A 57 -9.91 -4.41 18.01
CA GLY A 57 -9.88 -3.28 17.09
C GLY A 57 -10.01 -3.69 15.63
N TRP A 58 -10.23 -2.70 14.77
CA TRP A 58 -10.38 -2.90 13.33
C TRP A 58 -9.60 -1.85 12.53
N VAL A 59 -8.96 -2.29 11.46
CA VAL A 59 -8.37 -1.40 10.46
C VAL A 59 -9.03 -1.71 9.12
N THR A 60 -9.51 -0.68 8.46
CA THR A 60 -10.10 -0.76 7.13
C THR A 60 -9.49 0.30 6.23
N ALA A 61 -9.75 0.22 4.92
CA ALA A 61 -9.26 1.22 3.99
C ALA A 61 -10.28 1.55 2.91
N GLU A 62 -10.21 2.78 2.43
CA GLU A 62 -10.85 3.24 1.21
C GLU A 62 -9.76 3.63 0.19
N TYR A 63 -10.10 3.56 -1.09
CA TYR A 63 -9.19 3.86 -2.18
C TYR A 63 -9.92 4.59 -3.29
N GLY A 64 -9.30 5.59 -3.85
CA GLY A 64 -9.83 6.30 -4.99
C GLY A 64 -8.73 6.92 -5.86
N MET A 65 -9.10 7.31 -7.08
CA MET A 65 -8.21 8.04 -7.98
C MET A 65 -8.86 9.35 -8.39
N LEU A 66 -8.07 10.44 -8.40
CA LEU A 66 -8.53 11.69 -8.97
C LEU A 66 -8.79 11.53 -10.48
N PRO A 67 -9.77 12.25 -11.04
CA PRO A 67 -10.09 12.16 -12.47
C PRO A 67 -8.91 12.36 -13.43
N ARG A 68 -7.93 13.16 -13.02
CA ARG A 68 -6.71 13.41 -13.79
C ARG A 68 -5.46 12.82 -13.14
N ALA A 69 -5.62 11.78 -12.34
CA ALA A 69 -4.50 10.96 -11.90
C ALA A 69 -3.83 10.23 -13.08
N THR A 70 -4.51 10.04 -14.17
CA THR A 70 -4.06 9.37 -15.41
C THR A 70 -3.98 10.33 -16.60
N ASN A 71 -3.35 9.89 -17.69
CA ASN A 71 -3.16 10.66 -18.94
C ASN A 71 -4.49 11.18 -19.52
N THR A 72 -5.54 10.38 -19.46
CA THR A 72 -6.88 10.76 -19.88
C THR A 72 -7.78 10.93 -18.64
N ARG A 73 -8.78 11.83 -18.75
CA ARG A 73 -9.70 12.06 -17.64
C ARG A 73 -10.60 10.83 -17.40
N MET A 74 -10.52 10.25 -16.21
CA MET A 74 -11.46 9.24 -15.74
C MET A 74 -12.73 9.89 -15.17
N ARG A 75 -13.86 9.20 -15.28
CA ARG A 75 -15.11 9.65 -14.62
C ARG A 75 -14.99 9.43 -13.10
N ARG A 76 -15.46 10.41 -12.31
CA ARG A 76 -15.59 10.20 -10.85
C ARG A 76 -16.58 9.08 -10.56
N GLU A 77 -16.21 8.11 -9.73
CA GLU A 77 -17.09 7.02 -9.33
C GLU A 77 -18.34 7.51 -8.59
N ALA A 78 -18.20 8.52 -7.73
CA ALA A 78 -19.33 9.18 -7.07
C ALA A 78 -20.37 9.71 -8.06
N ALA A 79 -19.98 10.16 -9.26
CA ALA A 79 -20.90 10.60 -10.29
C ALA A 79 -21.60 9.45 -11.04
N SER A 80 -21.14 8.21 -10.87
CA SER A 80 -21.77 7.00 -11.41
C SER A 80 -22.67 6.28 -10.39
N GLY A 81 -22.66 6.72 -9.14
CA GLY A 81 -23.46 6.16 -8.05
C GLY A 81 -22.98 4.82 -7.50
N LYS A 82 -21.82 4.31 -8.00
CA LYS A 82 -21.20 3.07 -7.51
C LYS A 82 -19.71 3.09 -7.74
N GLN A 83 -18.99 2.36 -6.87
CA GLN A 83 -17.57 2.09 -7.06
C GLN A 83 -17.34 0.99 -8.10
N GLY A 84 -16.22 1.08 -8.83
CA GLY A 84 -15.78 0.04 -9.75
C GLY A 84 -15.24 -1.19 -9.02
N GLY A 85 -15.26 -2.35 -9.69
CA GLY A 85 -14.74 -3.59 -9.10
C GLY A 85 -13.27 -3.49 -8.69
N ARG A 86 -12.44 -2.81 -9.50
CA ARG A 86 -11.03 -2.54 -9.18
C ARG A 86 -10.87 -1.72 -7.89
N THR A 87 -11.65 -0.66 -7.72
CA THR A 87 -11.62 0.17 -6.51
C THR A 87 -11.95 -0.64 -5.26
N VAL A 88 -13.03 -1.43 -5.31
CA VAL A 88 -13.44 -2.30 -4.20
C VAL A 88 -12.41 -3.37 -3.90
N GLU A 89 -11.81 -3.97 -4.93
CA GLU A 89 -10.74 -4.97 -4.77
C GLU A 89 -9.53 -4.36 -4.04
N ILE A 90 -9.05 -3.20 -4.49
CA ILE A 90 -7.87 -2.53 -3.91
C ILE A 90 -8.16 -2.07 -2.47
N GLN A 91 -9.34 -1.52 -2.16
CA GLN A 91 -9.74 -1.17 -0.78
C GLN A 91 -9.61 -2.38 0.15
N ARG A 92 -10.14 -3.52 -0.28
CA ARG A 92 -10.09 -4.77 0.51
C ARG A 92 -8.66 -5.28 0.68
N LEU A 93 -7.83 -5.17 -0.35
CA LEU A 93 -6.42 -5.53 -0.31
C LEU A 93 -5.67 -4.66 0.71
N ILE A 94 -5.78 -3.33 0.62
CA ILE A 94 -5.12 -2.40 1.56
C ILE A 94 -5.55 -2.69 3.00
N GLY A 95 -6.86 -2.75 3.27
CA GLY A 95 -7.38 -3.00 4.61
C GLY A 95 -6.92 -4.35 5.17
N ARG A 96 -6.86 -5.41 4.36
CA ARG A 96 -6.38 -6.73 4.76
C ARG A 96 -4.87 -6.72 5.05
N ALA A 97 -4.10 -6.07 4.18
CA ALA A 97 -2.66 -5.93 4.33
C ALA A 97 -2.29 -5.21 5.63
N LEU A 98 -2.90 -4.05 5.89
CA LEU A 98 -2.63 -3.27 7.09
C LEU A 98 -3.02 -4.03 8.36
N ARG A 99 -4.17 -4.72 8.38
CA ARG A 99 -4.59 -5.54 9.54
C ARG A 99 -3.63 -6.66 9.88
N ALA A 100 -2.92 -7.21 8.90
CA ALA A 100 -1.95 -8.29 9.15
C ALA A 100 -0.75 -7.82 10.01
N GLY A 101 -0.44 -6.51 10.00
CA GLY A 101 0.60 -5.90 10.83
C GLY A 101 0.10 -5.35 12.18
N VAL A 102 -1.15 -5.64 12.59
CA VAL A 102 -1.78 -5.04 13.78
C VAL A 102 -2.19 -6.10 14.80
N ASP A 103 -1.74 -5.93 16.04
CA ASP A 103 -2.35 -6.58 17.20
C ASP A 103 -3.68 -5.89 17.53
N ARG A 104 -4.77 -6.55 17.13
CA ARG A 104 -6.12 -6.04 17.27
C ARG A 104 -6.60 -6.00 18.73
N VAL A 105 -6.02 -6.84 19.60
CA VAL A 105 -6.32 -6.81 21.04
C VAL A 105 -5.69 -5.57 21.66
N ALA A 106 -4.42 -5.31 21.35
CA ALA A 106 -3.72 -4.12 21.84
C ALA A 106 -4.35 -2.82 21.35
N LEU A 107 -4.92 -2.80 20.13
CA LEU A 107 -5.66 -1.64 19.60
C LEU A 107 -6.96 -1.37 20.37
N GLY A 108 -7.61 -2.42 20.94
CA GLY A 108 -8.90 -2.30 21.61
C GLY A 108 -10.04 -1.99 20.64
N GLU A 109 -11.28 -1.84 21.15
CA GLU A 109 -12.48 -1.61 20.34
C GLU A 109 -12.50 -0.21 19.67
N ARG A 110 -11.52 0.06 18.81
CA ARG A 110 -11.41 1.23 17.94
C ARG A 110 -11.31 0.80 16.49
N GLN A 111 -11.84 1.63 15.61
CA GLN A 111 -11.62 1.50 14.17
C GLN A 111 -10.64 2.56 13.70
N ILE A 112 -9.71 2.17 12.85
CA ILE A 112 -8.90 3.12 12.07
C ILE A 112 -9.24 2.90 10.60
N THR A 113 -9.77 3.93 9.97
CA THR A 113 -10.01 3.97 8.53
C THR A 113 -8.84 4.67 7.85
N VAL A 114 -8.25 4.02 6.87
CA VAL A 114 -7.16 4.59 6.06
C VAL A 114 -7.69 4.91 4.67
N ASP A 115 -7.69 6.20 4.33
CA ASP A 115 -8.10 6.68 3.01
C ASP A 115 -6.87 6.87 2.13
N CYS A 116 -6.90 6.34 0.91
CA CYS A 116 -5.82 6.42 -0.06
C CYS A 116 -6.32 7.05 -1.36
N ASP A 117 -5.95 8.30 -1.58
CA ASP A 117 -6.31 9.06 -2.77
C ASP A 117 -5.12 9.17 -3.73
N VAL A 118 -5.23 8.54 -4.90
CA VAL A 118 -4.21 8.64 -5.94
C VAL A 118 -4.31 9.99 -6.65
N LEU A 119 -3.29 10.81 -6.48
CA LEU A 119 -3.19 12.13 -7.11
C LEU A 119 -2.60 12.04 -8.52
N GLN A 120 -1.63 11.14 -8.70
CA GLN A 120 -0.96 10.85 -9.96
C GLN A 120 -0.59 9.37 -10.01
N ALA A 121 -0.84 8.72 -11.15
CA ALA A 121 -0.61 7.30 -11.34
C ALA A 121 0.39 7.03 -12.46
N ASP A 122 1.45 6.28 -12.13
CA ASP A 122 2.47 5.80 -13.04
C ASP A 122 2.91 4.38 -12.64
N GLY A 123 1.95 3.43 -12.60
CA GLY A 123 2.16 2.07 -12.11
C GLY A 123 2.26 1.97 -10.58
N GLY A 124 1.94 0.80 -10.02
CA GLY A 124 2.12 0.48 -8.60
C GLY A 124 1.25 1.26 -7.60
N THR A 125 0.11 1.83 -8.01
CA THR A 125 -0.72 2.68 -7.11
C THR A 125 -1.20 1.95 -5.87
N ARG A 126 -1.57 0.65 -5.96
CA ARG A 126 -1.98 -0.17 -4.81
C ARG A 126 -0.81 -0.42 -3.85
N CYS A 127 0.39 -0.61 -4.36
CA CYS A 127 1.60 -0.79 -3.57
C CYS A 127 1.98 0.49 -2.81
N ALA A 128 1.95 1.63 -3.49
CA ALA A 128 2.14 2.94 -2.87
C ALA A 128 1.08 3.22 -1.79
N SER A 129 -0.20 2.86 -2.04
CA SER A 129 -1.28 3.02 -1.09
C SER A 129 -1.11 2.16 0.17
N ILE A 130 -0.66 0.90 0.05
CA ILE A 130 -0.37 0.04 1.21
C ILE A 130 0.79 0.62 2.00
N THR A 131 1.88 0.99 1.32
CA THR A 131 3.11 1.49 1.95
C THR A 131 2.87 2.83 2.65
N GLY A 132 2.22 3.81 1.99
CA GLY A 132 1.86 5.09 2.60
C GLY A 132 0.75 4.96 3.63
N GLY A 133 -0.22 4.06 3.40
CA GLY A 133 -1.29 3.76 4.35
C GLY A 133 -0.75 3.25 5.68
N TRP A 134 0.31 2.43 5.67
CA TRP A 134 0.97 2.03 6.91
C TRP A 134 1.60 3.23 7.64
N VAL A 135 2.21 4.19 6.92
CA VAL A 135 2.77 5.40 7.54
C VAL A 135 1.67 6.25 8.18
N ALA A 136 0.56 6.48 7.49
CA ALA A 136 -0.58 7.20 8.06
C ALA A 136 -1.14 6.48 9.31
N LEU A 137 -1.28 5.15 9.25
CA LEU A 137 -1.69 4.32 10.38
C LEU A 137 -0.71 4.43 11.56
N ARG A 138 0.61 4.37 11.31
CA ARG A 138 1.65 4.54 12.34
C ARG A 138 1.54 5.88 13.06
N LEU A 139 1.35 6.97 12.31
CA LEU A 139 1.21 8.31 12.87
C LEU A 139 -0.07 8.45 13.72
N ALA A 140 -1.17 7.84 13.28
CA ALA A 140 -2.42 7.82 14.07
C ALA A 140 -2.25 7.01 15.37
N VAL A 141 -1.61 5.84 15.30
CA VAL A 141 -1.32 5.03 16.50
C VAL A 141 -0.37 5.77 17.45
N ASN A 142 0.64 6.50 16.95
CA ASN A 142 1.51 7.31 17.78
C ASN A 142 0.72 8.37 18.58
N LYS A 143 -0.35 8.95 18.01
CA LYS A 143 -1.24 9.86 18.76
C LYS A 143 -2.00 9.15 19.86
N LEU A 144 -2.55 7.95 19.62
CA LEU A 144 -3.22 7.14 20.66
C LEU A 144 -2.27 6.79 21.80
N MET A 145 -1.05 6.36 21.48
CA MET A 145 -0.04 6.05 22.49
C MET A 145 0.34 7.27 23.31
N LYS A 146 0.54 8.42 22.66
CA LYS A 146 0.87 9.70 23.32
C LYS A 146 -0.26 10.20 24.21
N ALA A 147 -1.51 9.95 23.86
CA ALA A 147 -2.68 10.29 24.67
C ALA A 147 -2.90 9.31 25.83
N GLY A 148 -2.24 8.15 25.85
CA GLY A 148 -2.44 7.08 26.82
C GLY A 148 -3.66 6.21 26.54
N ASP A 149 -4.29 6.36 25.37
CA ASP A 149 -5.46 5.58 24.95
C ASP A 149 -5.12 4.14 24.60
N VAL A 150 -3.86 3.89 24.26
CA VAL A 150 -3.29 2.57 23.97
C VAL A 150 -1.97 2.45 24.75
N ILE A 151 -1.87 1.37 25.54
CA ILE A 151 -0.76 1.18 26.49
C ILE A 151 0.46 0.53 25.82
N SER A 152 0.23 -0.41 24.93
CA SER A 152 1.26 -1.11 24.16
C SER A 152 1.11 -0.81 22.68
N ASP A 153 2.24 -0.78 21.95
CA ASP A 153 2.20 -0.54 20.51
C ASP A 153 1.44 -1.66 19.78
N PRO A 154 0.30 -1.36 19.14
CA PRO A 154 -0.45 -2.37 18.41
C PRO A 154 0.14 -2.69 17.03
N LEU A 155 1.12 -1.92 16.52
CA LEU A 155 1.76 -2.22 15.23
C LEU A 155 2.93 -3.18 15.43
N VAL A 156 2.69 -4.44 15.11
CA VAL A 156 3.62 -5.55 15.35
C VAL A 156 4.81 -5.53 14.38
N ASP A 157 4.54 -5.16 13.12
CA ASP A 157 5.55 -5.16 12.06
C ASP A 157 5.14 -4.15 10.96
N PRO A 158 6.08 -3.41 10.38
CA PRO A 158 5.80 -2.62 9.19
C PRO A 158 5.24 -3.48 8.06
N VAL A 159 4.34 -2.90 7.27
CA VAL A 159 3.78 -3.53 6.08
C VAL A 159 4.08 -2.65 4.87
N ALA A 160 4.69 -3.22 3.86
CA ALA A 160 4.93 -2.54 2.59
C ALA A 160 4.57 -3.46 1.42
N ALA A 161 4.40 -2.87 0.25
CA ALA A 161 4.09 -3.58 -0.97
C ALA A 161 4.89 -3.03 -2.14
N VAL A 162 5.28 -3.90 -3.05
CA VAL A 162 5.98 -3.55 -4.29
C VAL A 162 5.43 -4.35 -5.46
N SER A 163 5.44 -3.78 -6.65
CA SER A 163 5.18 -4.51 -7.89
C SER A 163 6.46 -5.13 -8.43
N CYS A 164 6.38 -6.36 -8.92
CA CYS A 164 7.44 -7.00 -9.68
C CYS A 164 6.80 -7.71 -10.87
N GLY A 165 7.53 -7.83 -11.98
CA GLY A 165 6.97 -8.48 -13.16
C GLY A 165 8.06 -9.00 -14.10
N ILE A 166 7.60 -9.60 -15.21
CA ILE A 166 8.49 -10.02 -16.29
C ILE A 166 8.25 -9.07 -17.48
N TYR A 167 9.20 -8.18 -17.67
CA TYR A 167 9.22 -7.22 -18.77
C TYR A 167 10.32 -7.57 -19.76
N ALA A 168 10.00 -7.67 -21.04
CA ALA A 168 10.94 -8.08 -22.11
C ALA A 168 11.71 -9.37 -21.76
N GLY A 169 11.04 -10.34 -21.12
CA GLY A 169 11.61 -11.63 -20.72
C GLY A 169 12.50 -11.59 -19.48
N GLN A 170 12.65 -10.46 -18.78
CA GLN A 170 13.48 -10.29 -17.60
C GLN A 170 12.63 -9.98 -16.37
N PRO A 171 12.92 -10.60 -15.20
CA PRO A 171 12.32 -10.17 -13.93
C PRO A 171 12.77 -8.75 -13.58
N VAL A 172 11.82 -7.88 -13.24
CA VAL A 172 12.09 -6.48 -12.88
C VAL A 172 11.35 -6.09 -11.61
N LEU A 173 11.99 -5.23 -10.84
CA LEU A 173 11.47 -4.63 -9.61
C LEU A 173 10.77 -3.31 -9.93
N ASP A 174 9.62 -3.06 -9.27
CA ASP A 174 8.90 -1.77 -9.31
C ASP A 174 8.55 -1.33 -10.73
N LEU A 175 7.51 -1.97 -11.29
CA LEU A 175 6.99 -1.64 -12.62
C LEU A 175 6.42 -0.22 -12.64
N ASP A 176 6.91 0.63 -13.56
CA ASP A 176 6.21 1.87 -13.96
C ASP A 176 5.11 1.56 -15.00
N TYR A 177 4.31 2.57 -15.35
CA TYR A 177 3.17 2.34 -16.24
C TYR A 177 3.57 1.82 -17.65
N PRO A 178 4.62 2.32 -18.31
CA PRO A 178 5.10 1.76 -19.57
C PRO A 178 5.49 0.28 -19.47
N GLU A 179 6.12 -0.12 -18.38
CA GLU A 179 6.51 -1.51 -18.15
C GLU A 179 5.30 -2.39 -17.80
N ASP A 180 4.42 -1.91 -16.89
CA ASP A 180 3.22 -2.62 -16.44
C ASP A 180 2.28 -2.93 -17.61
N SER A 181 2.12 -1.98 -18.54
CA SER A 181 1.25 -2.14 -19.71
C SER A 181 1.75 -3.12 -20.76
N GLU A 182 3.04 -3.45 -20.74
CA GLU A 182 3.68 -4.36 -21.71
C GLU A 182 4.26 -5.62 -21.03
N ALA A 183 4.13 -5.73 -19.70
CA ALA A 183 4.65 -6.87 -18.95
C ALA A 183 3.93 -8.15 -19.34
N GLY A 184 4.68 -9.20 -19.62
CA GLY A 184 4.11 -10.53 -19.83
C GLY A 184 3.61 -11.18 -18.53
N VAL A 185 4.11 -10.74 -17.39
CA VAL A 185 3.67 -11.10 -16.04
C VAL A 185 3.75 -9.86 -15.16
N ASP A 186 2.68 -9.53 -14.47
CA ASP A 186 2.65 -8.53 -13.41
C ASP A 186 2.30 -9.15 -12.07
N GLY A 187 2.88 -8.64 -11.00
CA GLY A 187 2.62 -9.12 -9.65
C GLY A 187 2.76 -8.03 -8.60
N ASN A 188 1.98 -8.18 -7.53
CA ASN A 188 2.03 -7.32 -6.36
C ASN A 188 2.36 -8.20 -5.15
N PHE A 189 3.42 -7.84 -4.45
CA PHE A 189 3.95 -8.56 -3.30
C PHE A 189 3.78 -7.71 -2.07
N ILE A 190 2.99 -8.20 -1.12
CA ILE A 190 2.71 -7.53 0.14
C ILE A 190 3.39 -8.32 1.25
N MET A 191 4.31 -7.67 1.97
CA MET A 191 5.12 -8.33 2.97
C MET A 191 5.24 -7.48 4.23
N THR A 192 5.61 -8.14 5.32
CA THR A 192 6.03 -7.46 6.55
C THR A 192 7.50 -7.08 6.50
N GLY A 193 7.91 -6.15 7.35
CA GLY A 193 9.33 -5.75 7.50
C GLY A 193 10.25 -6.88 7.98
N SER A 194 9.68 -7.93 8.60
CA SER A 194 10.40 -9.16 8.96
C SER A 194 10.50 -10.19 7.82
N GLY A 195 10.03 -9.85 6.61
CA GLY A 195 10.12 -10.70 5.41
C GLY A 195 9.01 -11.75 5.30
N LYS A 196 7.94 -11.67 6.11
CA LYS A 196 6.81 -12.60 6.00
C LYS A 196 5.83 -12.14 4.93
N LEU A 197 5.30 -13.08 4.16
CA LEU A 197 4.29 -12.82 3.14
C LEU A 197 2.92 -12.57 3.77
N ILE A 198 2.24 -11.53 3.29
CA ILE A 198 0.84 -11.25 3.62
C ILE A 198 -0.05 -11.66 2.46
N GLU A 199 0.31 -11.24 1.24
CA GLU A 199 -0.44 -11.57 0.03
C GLU A 199 0.48 -11.47 -1.18
N VAL A 200 0.29 -12.37 -2.13
CA VAL A 200 0.94 -12.32 -3.44
C VAL A 200 -0.16 -12.42 -4.50
N GLN A 201 -0.26 -11.42 -5.34
CA GLN A 201 -1.15 -11.42 -6.50
C GLN A 201 -0.29 -11.38 -7.75
N MET A 202 -0.42 -12.38 -8.61
CA MET A 202 0.32 -12.43 -9.87
C MET A 202 -0.59 -12.88 -11.01
N SER A 203 -0.40 -12.27 -12.15
CA SER A 203 -1.12 -12.59 -13.38
C SER A 203 -0.14 -12.72 -14.55
N ALA A 204 -0.39 -13.67 -15.41
CA ALA A 204 0.31 -13.81 -16.69
C ALA A 204 -0.59 -13.30 -17.80
N GLU A 205 -0.15 -12.28 -18.52
CA GLU A 205 -0.85 -11.70 -19.65
C GLU A 205 -0.11 -12.04 -20.95
N GLY A 206 -0.55 -13.09 -21.61
CA GLY A 206 0.01 -13.51 -22.90
C GLY A 206 1.14 -14.55 -22.82
N SER A 207 1.80 -14.76 -21.69
CA SER A 207 2.81 -15.81 -21.50
C SER A 207 2.78 -16.37 -20.08
N VAL A 208 2.96 -17.68 -19.94
CA VAL A 208 3.08 -18.33 -18.62
C VAL A 208 4.48 -18.10 -18.04
N PHE A 209 4.62 -18.17 -16.71
CA PHE A 209 5.90 -18.07 -16.01
C PHE A 209 6.20 -19.35 -15.24
N SER A 210 7.48 -19.64 -15.08
CA SER A 210 7.99 -20.80 -14.38
C SER A 210 8.10 -20.55 -12.85
N ARG A 211 8.25 -21.65 -12.08
CA ARG A 211 8.55 -21.56 -10.66
C ARG A 211 9.86 -20.79 -10.39
N ALA A 212 10.88 -20.99 -11.21
CA ALA A 212 12.15 -20.28 -11.07
C ALA A 212 11.99 -18.76 -11.27
N GLN A 213 11.14 -18.33 -12.21
CA GLN A 213 10.83 -16.90 -12.38
C GLN A 213 10.04 -16.34 -11.19
N MET A 214 9.12 -17.12 -10.60
CA MET A 214 8.45 -16.74 -9.36
C MET A 214 9.45 -16.52 -8.22
N ASP A 215 10.42 -17.42 -8.06
CA ASP A 215 11.43 -17.32 -7.02
C ASP A 215 12.30 -16.06 -7.23
N GLN A 216 12.68 -15.74 -8.47
CA GLN A 216 13.39 -14.48 -8.81
C GLN A 216 12.58 -13.23 -8.50
N LEU A 217 11.26 -13.23 -8.79
CA LEU A 217 10.38 -12.11 -8.47
C LEU A 217 10.22 -11.94 -6.95
N MET A 218 10.20 -13.03 -6.20
CA MET A 218 10.20 -13.01 -4.73
C MET A 218 11.47 -12.35 -4.17
N GLU A 219 12.65 -12.69 -4.67
CA GLU A 219 13.92 -12.07 -4.25
C GLU A 219 13.93 -10.55 -4.53
N LEU A 220 13.43 -10.13 -5.69
CA LEU A 220 13.29 -8.72 -6.02
C LEU A 220 12.28 -8.02 -5.09
N ALA A 221 11.17 -8.68 -4.78
CA ALA A 221 10.15 -8.14 -3.89
C ALA A 221 10.67 -7.97 -2.45
N GLU A 222 11.43 -8.92 -1.93
CA GLU A 222 12.09 -8.84 -0.62
C GLU A 222 13.02 -7.62 -0.54
N LYS A 223 13.84 -7.41 -1.58
CA LYS A 223 14.69 -6.21 -1.69
C LYS A 223 13.86 -4.93 -1.68
N GLY A 224 12.86 -4.82 -2.56
CA GLY A 224 12.04 -3.62 -2.68
C GLY A 224 11.25 -3.31 -1.40
N VAL A 225 10.68 -4.32 -0.75
CA VAL A 225 9.98 -4.16 0.54
C VAL A 225 10.96 -3.69 1.63
N SER A 226 12.18 -4.23 1.67
CA SER A 226 13.19 -3.77 2.63
C SER A 226 13.53 -2.29 2.46
N GLU A 227 13.68 -1.81 1.24
CA GLU A 227 13.92 -0.39 0.93
C GLU A 227 12.72 0.49 1.34
N LEU A 228 11.49 0.06 1.04
CA LEU A 228 10.26 0.75 1.42
C LEU A 228 10.08 0.83 2.94
N VAL A 229 10.37 -0.25 3.67
CA VAL A 229 10.31 -0.28 5.14
C VAL A 229 11.36 0.64 5.75
N ALA A 230 12.55 0.73 5.16
CA ALA A 230 13.56 1.70 5.59
C ALA A 230 13.06 3.15 5.42
N ALA A 231 12.40 3.46 4.30
CA ALA A 231 11.80 4.77 4.06
C ALA A 231 10.65 5.07 5.04
N GLN A 232 9.78 4.09 5.34
CA GLN A 232 8.71 4.22 6.33
C GLN A 232 9.27 4.55 7.72
N LYS A 233 10.30 3.82 8.16
CA LYS A 233 10.95 4.04 9.46
C LYS A 233 11.59 5.43 9.54
N ALA A 234 12.29 5.85 8.49
CA ALA A 234 12.89 7.19 8.43
C ALA A 234 11.83 8.31 8.50
N ALA A 235 10.67 8.12 7.87
CA ALA A 235 9.58 9.10 7.85
C ALA A 235 8.79 9.17 9.18
N THR A 236 8.86 8.13 10.02
CA THR A 236 8.07 8.02 11.27
C THR A 236 8.92 8.04 12.54
N ALA A 237 10.22 8.31 12.42
CA ALA A 237 11.19 8.41 13.52
C ALA A 237 10.97 9.65 14.41
#